data_29e5b9dd42a5abf0eafb5fa9a9af0e5f
#
_entry.id   29e5b9dd42a5abf0eafb5fa9a9af0e5f
#
_cell.length_a   1.000
_cell.length_b   1.000
_cell.length_c   1.000
_cell.angle_alpha   90.00
_cell.angle_beta   90.00
_cell.angle_gamma   90.00
#
_symmetry.space_group_name_H-M   'P 1'
#
loop_
_entity.id
_entity.type
_entity.pdbx_description
1 polymer ?
#
loop_
_entity_poly.entity_id
_entity_poly.type
_entity_poly.pdbx_seq_one_letter_code
_entity_poly.pdbx_strand_id
1 'polypeptide(L)'
;CNKTKKIKPVRKSITEAVYASGYIVPKDEYKVYALADGYITERNVDAGNAVVLDQPLFKIQSDVSSARYAASQTAFDFASQNLGDNSPILRDLLVRVNTAQAKCTNDSINFVRYKNLLENNAIARVDYDRIALTYQTSQNELLSAKENYKRTRDQLRVDAKNAQSQLTSSVSDLGYFTVKSRMKGLVYDVYKEIGEAVRKNDVLAMIGNGDHKILQLNVDQQDIEKVKIGQAIIVKIDATADNIYKAKVSKIYPLMNQNDQSFKVEAEFDSTYQFQFSHSSVEANIIINKKDNALLIPVDIIQDNNQVQVKGGAKTTIKKWLQNLEYVEVLEGIKASDELEYPKIK
;
A
#
# COMPACT_ATOMS: atom_id res chain seq x y z
N CYS A 1 -30.06 63.30 -23.03
CA CYS A 1 -29.88 63.20 -21.55
C CYS A 1 -29.44 61.79 -21.20
N ASN A 2 -28.16 61.55 -21.02
CA ASN A 2 -27.64 60.30 -20.49
C ASN A 2 -27.99 60.22 -19.01
N LYS A 3 -29.05 59.50 -18.65
CA LYS A 3 -29.37 59.24 -17.24
C LYS A 3 -28.27 58.34 -16.65
N THR A 4 -27.44 58.92 -15.80
CA THR A 4 -26.47 58.16 -15.02
C THR A 4 -27.24 57.14 -14.16
N LYS A 5 -26.94 55.86 -14.32
CA LYS A 5 -27.55 54.81 -13.53
C LYS A 5 -27.15 54.98 -12.06
N LYS A 6 -28.16 55.05 -11.16
CA LYS A 6 -27.93 55.28 -9.73
C LYS A 6 -28.21 54.04 -8.96
N ILE A 7 -27.46 53.80 -7.90
CA ILE A 7 -27.62 52.66 -6.98
C ILE A 7 -27.45 53.15 -5.53
N LYS A 8 -28.11 52.45 -4.60
CA LYS A 8 -27.90 52.67 -3.19
C LYS A 8 -27.16 51.48 -2.57
N PRO A 9 -26.25 51.72 -1.63
CA PRO A 9 -25.65 50.65 -0.85
C PRO A 9 -26.73 49.81 -0.17
N VAL A 10 -26.53 48.49 -0.19
CA VAL A 10 -27.49 47.55 0.43
C VAL A 10 -26.84 46.84 1.57
N ARG A 11 -27.61 46.51 2.60
CA ARG A 11 -27.14 45.67 3.67
C ARG A 11 -27.57 44.23 3.42
N LYS A 12 -26.60 43.37 3.18
CA LYS A 12 -26.80 41.94 2.97
C LYS A 12 -25.63 41.14 3.56
N SER A 13 -25.77 39.83 3.65
CA SER A 13 -24.63 38.98 3.93
C SER A 13 -23.70 38.93 2.72
N ILE A 14 -22.40 38.95 2.99
CA ILE A 14 -21.34 38.72 1.98
C ILE A 14 -20.51 37.53 2.42
N THR A 15 -20.15 36.72 1.44
CA THR A 15 -19.27 35.56 1.62
C THR A 15 -18.09 35.72 0.68
N GLU A 16 -16.91 35.64 1.23
CA GLU A 16 -15.66 35.52 0.47
C GLU A 16 -15.28 34.04 0.41
N ALA A 17 -14.99 33.54 -0.76
CA ALA A 17 -14.64 32.16 -0.97
C ALA A 17 -13.42 32.01 -1.87
N VAL A 18 -12.66 30.96 -1.63
CA VAL A 18 -11.60 30.48 -2.50
C VAL A 18 -12.18 29.44 -3.43
N TYR A 19 -11.98 29.64 -4.72
CA TYR A 19 -12.36 28.65 -5.72
C TYR A 19 -11.37 27.49 -5.74
N ALA A 20 -11.87 26.28 -5.87
CA ALA A 20 -11.08 25.08 -6.06
C ALA A 20 -11.81 24.13 -7.03
N SER A 21 -11.07 23.43 -7.84
CA SER A 21 -11.57 22.34 -8.68
C SER A 21 -11.02 21.00 -8.20
N GLY A 22 -11.69 19.91 -8.54
CA GLY A 22 -11.20 18.61 -8.12
C GLY A 22 -12.14 17.48 -8.50
N TYR A 23 -12.09 16.40 -7.71
CA TYR A 23 -12.83 15.19 -7.97
C TYR A 23 -13.42 14.60 -6.70
N ILE A 24 -14.54 13.86 -6.87
CA ILE A 24 -15.05 12.96 -5.83
C ILE A 24 -14.30 11.65 -5.95
N VAL A 25 -13.60 11.23 -4.91
CA VAL A 25 -12.86 9.97 -4.89
C VAL A 25 -13.31 9.07 -3.75
N PRO A 26 -13.24 7.74 -3.89
CA PRO A 26 -13.48 6.83 -2.78
C PRO A 26 -12.43 7.06 -1.69
N LYS A 27 -12.83 6.99 -0.43
CA LYS A 27 -11.88 6.95 0.67
C LYS A 27 -11.08 5.66 0.63
N ASP A 28 -9.78 5.72 0.90
CA ASP A 28 -8.87 4.57 0.94
C ASP A 28 -8.78 3.78 -0.39
N GLU A 29 -8.86 4.49 -1.51
CA GLU A 29 -8.68 3.91 -2.84
C GLU A 29 -7.25 3.39 -3.03
N TYR A 30 -7.13 2.18 -3.59
CA TYR A 30 -5.84 1.62 -3.96
C TYR A 30 -5.90 0.84 -5.28
N LYS A 31 -4.74 0.79 -5.96
CA LYS A 31 -4.54 -0.03 -7.15
C LYS A 31 -4.10 -1.43 -6.77
N VAL A 32 -4.74 -2.42 -7.33
CA VAL A 32 -4.38 -3.83 -7.21
C VAL A 32 -3.32 -4.14 -8.24
N TYR A 33 -2.19 -4.67 -7.82
CA TYR A 33 -1.06 -4.97 -8.68
C TYR A 33 -0.85 -6.47 -8.84
N ALA A 34 -0.37 -6.89 -10.01
CA ALA A 34 0.17 -8.22 -10.22
C ALA A 34 1.41 -8.42 -9.34
N LEU A 35 1.46 -9.53 -8.61
CA LEU A 35 2.57 -9.85 -7.70
C LEU A 35 3.62 -10.76 -8.36
N ALA A 36 3.28 -11.34 -9.52
CA ALA A 36 4.12 -12.25 -10.29
C ALA A 36 3.91 -12.07 -11.81
N ASP A 37 4.87 -12.53 -12.59
CA ASP A 37 4.79 -12.56 -14.05
C ASP A 37 4.03 -13.81 -14.52
N GLY A 38 3.17 -13.66 -15.53
CA GLY A 38 2.44 -14.79 -16.11
C GLY A 38 1.27 -14.36 -16.98
N TYR A 39 0.27 -15.22 -17.12
CA TYR A 39 -0.99 -14.96 -17.82
C TYR A 39 -2.15 -15.04 -16.86
N ILE A 40 -3.16 -14.16 -17.02
CA ILE A 40 -4.40 -14.23 -16.25
C ILE A 40 -5.22 -15.43 -16.74
N THR A 41 -5.48 -16.38 -15.86
CA THR A 41 -6.30 -17.57 -16.17
C THR A 41 -7.71 -17.45 -15.62
N GLU A 42 -7.89 -16.71 -14.51
CA GLU A 42 -9.20 -16.50 -13.91
C GLU A 42 -9.32 -15.03 -13.46
N ARG A 43 -10.49 -14.46 -13.70
CA ARG A 43 -10.91 -13.15 -13.22
C ARG A 43 -12.23 -13.31 -12.47
N ASN A 44 -12.22 -13.11 -11.17
CA ASN A 44 -13.36 -13.38 -10.29
C ASN A 44 -14.09 -12.09 -9.90
N VAL A 45 -13.77 -10.97 -10.56
CA VAL A 45 -14.34 -9.65 -10.27
C VAL A 45 -14.52 -8.84 -11.54
N ASP A 46 -15.58 -8.04 -11.53
CA ASP A 46 -15.89 -7.03 -12.56
C ASP A 46 -16.03 -5.65 -11.91
N ALA A 47 -15.93 -4.61 -12.72
CA ALA A 47 -16.24 -3.26 -12.27
C ALA A 47 -17.68 -3.20 -11.71
N GLY A 48 -17.85 -2.58 -10.55
CA GLY A 48 -19.11 -2.53 -9.81
C GLY A 48 -19.32 -3.66 -8.80
N ASN A 49 -18.48 -4.69 -8.77
CA ASN A 49 -18.60 -5.76 -7.77
C ASN A 49 -18.13 -5.31 -6.39
N ALA A 50 -18.88 -5.67 -5.35
CA ALA A 50 -18.43 -5.57 -3.98
C ALA A 50 -17.48 -6.71 -3.65
N VAL A 51 -16.41 -6.41 -2.92
CA VAL A 51 -15.38 -7.38 -2.50
C VAL A 51 -15.14 -7.33 -1.00
N VAL A 52 -14.71 -8.46 -0.43
CA VAL A 52 -14.31 -8.56 0.98
C VAL A 52 -12.80 -8.77 1.10
N LEU A 53 -12.29 -8.57 2.31
CA LEU A 53 -10.88 -8.82 2.62
C LEU A 53 -10.49 -10.27 2.25
N ASP A 54 -9.31 -10.44 1.67
CA ASP A 54 -8.73 -11.72 1.20
C ASP A 54 -9.51 -12.46 0.12
N GLN A 55 -10.56 -11.85 -0.46
CA GLN A 55 -11.26 -12.43 -1.60
C GLN A 55 -10.32 -12.54 -2.81
N PRO A 56 -10.23 -13.72 -3.46
CA PRO A 56 -9.50 -13.89 -4.71
C PRO A 56 -10.10 -13.02 -5.83
N LEU A 57 -9.27 -12.20 -6.46
CA LEU A 57 -9.66 -11.31 -7.56
C LEU A 57 -9.20 -11.85 -8.91
N PHE A 58 -7.92 -12.21 -8.99
CA PHE A 58 -7.29 -12.74 -10.19
C PHE A 58 -6.46 -13.96 -9.86
N LYS A 59 -6.39 -14.89 -10.81
CA LYS A 59 -5.43 -15.98 -10.80
C LYS A 59 -4.51 -15.84 -12.00
N ILE A 60 -3.22 -15.83 -11.71
CA ILE A 60 -2.17 -15.74 -12.70
C ILE A 60 -1.53 -17.14 -12.81
N GLN A 61 -1.10 -17.55 -13.97
CA GLN A 61 -0.36 -18.80 -14.18
C GLN A 61 0.99 -18.51 -14.83
N SER A 62 2.00 -19.23 -14.37
CA SER A 62 3.34 -19.22 -14.93
C SER A 62 3.86 -20.64 -14.99
N ASP A 63 4.16 -21.13 -16.20
CA ASP A 63 4.70 -22.47 -16.41
C ASP A 63 6.08 -22.61 -15.77
N VAL A 64 6.87 -21.55 -15.77
CA VAL A 64 8.20 -21.50 -15.15
C VAL A 64 8.12 -21.73 -13.64
N SER A 65 7.18 -21.05 -12.96
CA SER A 65 7.02 -21.19 -11.52
C SER A 65 6.44 -22.55 -11.12
N SER A 66 5.54 -23.09 -11.93
CA SER A 66 5.01 -24.44 -11.74
C SER A 66 6.10 -25.50 -11.90
N ALA A 67 6.95 -25.39 -12.92
CA ALA A 67 8.10 -26.28 -13.12
C ALA A 67 9.12 -26.17 -11.96
N ARG A 68 9.37 -24.96 -11.46
CA ARG A 68 10.27 -24.72 -10.33
C ARG A 68 9.75 -25.36 -9.04
N TYR A 69 8.46 -25.24 -8.78
CA TYR A 69 7.83 -25.92 -7.65
C TYR A 69 7.96 -27.43 -7.76
N ALA A 70 7.64 -28.04 -8.92
CA ALA A 70 7.75 -29.48 -9.14
C ALA A 70 9.19 -29.99 -8.94
N ALA A 71 10.19 -29.24 -9.45
CA ALA A 71 11.60 -29.56 -9.24
C ALA A 71 12.01 -29.50 -7.77
N SER A 72 11.57 -28.46 -7.04
CA SER A 72 11.85 -28.31 -5.61
C SER A 72 11.19 -29.40 -4.78
N GLN A 73 9.97 -29.81 -5.12
CA GLN A 73 9.27 -30.92 -4.49
C GLN A 73 10.05 -32.24 -4.69
N THR A 74 10.45 -32.53 -5.91
CA THR A 74 11.23 -33.75 -6.22
C THR A 74 12.57 -33.76 -5.47
N ALA A 75 13.27 -32.63 -5.41
CA ALA A 75 14.52 -32.51 -4.67
C ALA A 75 14.33 -32.77 -3.16
N PHE A 76 13.28 -32.22 -2.57
CA PHE A 76 12.94 -32.44 -1.17
C PHE A 76 12.59 -33.92 -0.88
N ASP A 77 11.78 -34.52 -1.74
CA ASP A 77 11.39 -35.94 -1.58
C ASP A 77 12.62 -36.84 -1.65
N PHE A 78 13.53 -36.62 -2.59
CA PHE A 78 14.78 -37.38 -2.70
C PHE A 78 15.69 -37.15 -1.49
N ALA A 79 15.90 -35.94 -1.05
CA ALA A 79 16.74 -35.65 0.11
C ALA A 79 16.14 -36.23 1.40
N SER A 80 14.81 -36.24 1.57
CA SER A 80 14.10 -36.83 2.70
C SER A 80 14.22 -38.34 2.70
N GLN A 81 14.13 -38.99 1.54
CA GLN A 81 14.33 -40.46 1.44
C GLN A 81 15.75 -40.84 1.82
N ASN A 82 16.77 -40.08 1.41
CA ASN A 82 18.17 -40.33 1.76
C ASN A 82 18.47 -40.15 3.24
N LEU A 83 17.68 -39.37 3.98
CA LEU A 83 17.79 -39.20 5.43
C LEU A 83 16.97 -40.23 6.22
N GLY A 84 15.98 -40.83 5.59
CA GLY A 84 15.07 -41.81 6.23
C GLY A 84 15.74 -43.11 6.67
N ASP A 85 15.05 -43.89 7.52
CA ASP A 85 15.55 -45.17 8.08
C ASP A 85 15.85 -46.22 6.98
N ASN A 86 15.20 -46.12 5.83
CA ASN A 86 15.43 -46.96 4.66
C ASN A 86 16.50 -46.45 3.69
N SER A 87 17.23 -45.44 4.08
CA SER A 87 18.31 -44.85 3.22
C SER A 87 19.36 -45.94 2.89
N PRO A 88 19.60 -46.25 1.60
CA PRO A 88 20.63 -47.20 1.23
C PRO A 88 22.02 -46.77 1.72
N ILE A 89 22.30 -45.46 1.70
CA ILE A 89 23.57 -44.86 2.13
C ILE A 89 23.78 -45.09 3.63
N LEU A 90 22.78 -44.81 4.46
CA LEU A 90 22.88 -44.95 5.91
C LEU A 90 22.90 -46.42 6.32
N ARG A 91 22.19 -47.29 5.61
CA ARG A 91 22.21 -48.74 5.86
C ARG A 91 23.57 -49.36 5.57
N ASP A 92 24.24 -49.00 4.46
CA ASP A 92 25.62 -49.50 4.19
C ASP A 92 26.58 -49.05 5.29
N LEU A 93 26.53 -47.78 5.71
CA LEU A 93 27.38 -47.30 6.80
C LEU A 93 27.06 -47.98 8.14
N LEU A 94 25.80 -48.24 8.42
CA LEU A 94 25.38 -48.97 9.65
C LEU A 94 25.90 -50.39 9.65
N VAL A 95 25.89 -51.10 8.53
CA VAL A 95 26.49 -52.43 8.37
C VAL A 95 27.99 -52.38 8.70
N ARG A 96 28.71 -51.37 8.20
CA ARG A 96 30.14 -51.18 8.52
C ARG A 96 30.37 -50.92 10.02
N VAL A 97 29.54 -50.11 10.68
CA VAL A 97 29.60 -49.90 12.12
C VAL A 97 29.40 -51.23 12.88
N ASN A 98 28.37 -52.02 12.50
CA ASN A 98 28.06 -53.29 13.15
C ASN A 98 29.21 -54.30 12.97
N THR A 99 29.82 -54.36 11.78
CA THR A 99 30.97 -55.23 11.52
C THR A 99 32.18 -54.84 12.39
N ALA A 100 32.52 -53.54 12.42
CA ALA A 100 33.59 -53.04 13.27
C ALA A 100 33.31 -53.25 14.77
N GLN A 101 32.05 -53.13 15.19
CA GLN A 101 31.62 -53.40 16.57
C GLN A 101 31.83 -54.88 16.93
N ALA A 102 31.43 -55.80 16.03
CA ALA A 102 31.61 -57.27 16.27
C ALA A 102 33.10 -57.62 16.37
N LYS A 103 33.93 -57.08 15.50
CA LYS A 103 35.39 -57.25 15.54
C LYS A 103 35.98 -56.71 16.84
N CYS A 104 35.67 -55.49 17.24
CA CYS A 104 36.15 -54.88 18.47
C CYS A 104 35.72 -55.67 19.72
N THR A 105 34.50 -56.18 19.72
CA THR A 105 34.00 -57.04 20.83
C THR A 105 34.79 -58.34 20.95
N ASN A 106 35.06 -59.03 19.81
CA ASN A 106 35.87 -60.25 19.80
C ASN A 106 37.31 -59.96 20.28
N ASP A 107 37.93 -58.91 19.77
CA ASP A 107 39.30 -58.53 20.13
C ASP A 107 39.39 -58.11 21.61
N SER A 108 38.38 -57.47 22.16
CA SER A 108 38.25 -57.17 23.59
C SER A 108 38.25 -58.43 24.47
N ILE A 109 37.47 -59.45 24.08
CA ILE A 109 37.41 -60.73 24.80
C ILE A 109 38.78 -61.41 24.79
N ASN A 110 39.45 -61.45 23.65
CA ASN A 110 40.78 -62.00 23.51
C ASN A 110 41.81 -61.19 24.33
N PHE A 111 41.76 -59.84 24.30
CA PHE A 111 42.61 -58.98 25.10
C PHE A 111 42.48 -59.29 26.60
N VAL A 112 41.27 -59.40 27.14
CA VAL A 112 41.03 -59.79 28.57
C VAL A 112 41.57 -61.14 28.84
N ARG A 113 41.36 -62.13 27.98
CA ARG A 113 41.88 -63.48 28.12
C ARG A 113 43.42 -63.55 28.22
N TYR A 114 44.09 -62.88 27.25
CA TYR A 114 45.55 -62.82 27.20
C TYR A 114 46.15 -62.04 28.38
N LYS A 115 45.48 -61.00 28.86
CA LYS A 115 45.87 -60.27 30.06
C LYS A 115 45.89 -61.19 31.28
N ASN A 116 44.85 -61.95 31.48
CA ASN A 116 44.80 -62.93 32.61
C ASN A 116 45.86 -64.02 32.47
N LEU A 117 46.17 -64.50 31.27
CA LEU A 117 47.26 -65.49 31.06
C LEU A 117 48.62 -64.90 31.33
N LEU A 118 48.89 -63.67 31.03
CA LEU A 118 50.14 -62.95 31.30
C LEU A 118 50.32 -62.80 32.84
N GLU A 119 49.28 -62.41 33.54
CA GLU A 119 49.28 -62.23 35.00
C GLU A 119 49.62 -63.56 35.71
N ASN A 120 49.26 -64.70 35.10
CA ASN A 120 49.58 -66.01 35.59
C ASN A 120 50.89 -66.62 35.03
N ASN A 121 51.71 -65.76 34.30
CA ASN A 121 52.96 -66.19 33.67
C ASN A 121 52.79 -67.34 32.63
N ALA A 122 51.63 -67.47 32.01
CA ALA A 122 51.29 -68.56 31.08
C ALA A 122 51.62 -68.26 29.63
N ILE A 123 52.00 -67.04 29.31
CA ILE A 123 52.35 -66.57 27.92
C ILE A 123 53.54 -65.55 27.93
N ALA A 124 54.18 -65.39 26.76
CA ALA A 124 55.21 -64.39 26.59
C ALA A 124 54.59 -62.96 26.47
N ARG A 125 55.29 -61.96 26.97
CA ARG A 125 54.86 -60.57 26.92
C ARG A 125 54.59 -60.07 25.47
N VAL A 126 55.39 -60.51 24.51
CA VAL A 126 55.26 -60.18 23.09
C VAL A 126 53.88 -60.61 22.53
N ASP A 127 53.35 -61.74 22.98
CA ASP A 127 52.03 -62.26 22.54
C ASP A 127 50.89 -61.36 23.12
N TYR A 128 51.03 -60.95 24.37
CA TYR A 128 50.11 -59.99 24.95
C TYR A 128 50.14 -58.65 24.22
N ASP A 129 51.34 -58.07 23.98
CA ASP A 129 51.53 -56.76 23.33
C ASP A 129 50.93 -56.78 21.93
N ARG A 130 51.04 -57.91 21.17
CA ARG A 130 50.40 -58.08 19.89
C ARG A 130 48.87 -58.05 19.97
N ILE A 131 48.27 -58.73 20.95
CA ILE A 131 46.81 -58.73 21.11
C ILE A 131 46.31 -57.39 21.64
N ALA A 132 47.05 -56.71 22.49
CA ALA A 132 46.75 -55.35 22.94
C ALA A 132 46.70 -54.37 21.77
N LEU A 133 47.69 -54.40 20.86
CA LEU A 133 47.69 -53.59 19.64
C LEU A 133 46.52 -53.91 18.70
N THR A 134 46.18 -55.21 18.54
CA THR A 134 45.01 -55.64 17.74
C THR A 134 43.72 -55.07 18.29
N TYR A 135 43.52 -55.13 19.62
CA TYR A 135 42.33 -54.55 20.26
C TYR A 135 42.30 -53.01 20.11
N GLN A 136 43.40 -52.30 20.34
CA GLN A 136 43.48 -50.88 20.12
C GLN A 136 43.16 -50.47 18.68
N THR A 137 43.63 -51.24 17.70
CA THR A 137 43.34 -51.03 16.27
C THR A 137 41.84 -51.18 16.00
N SER A 138 41.21 -52.24 16.51
CA SER A 138 39.79 -52.47 16.31
C SER A 138 38.90 -51.44 17.03
N GLN A 139 39.32 -50.88 18.17
CA GLN A 139 38.68 -49.71 18.77
C GLN A 139 38.71 -48.48 17.88
N ASN A 140 39.86 -48.18 17.28
CA ASN A 140 40.03 -47.05 16.37
C ASN A 140 39.20 -47.24 15.10
N GLU A 141 39.14 -48.46 14.54
CA GLU A 141 38.30 -48.78 13.38
C GLU A 141 36.81 -48.57 13.69
N LEU A 142 36.35 -49.01 14.84
CA LEU A 142 34.96 -48.81 15.29
C LEU A 142 34.64 -47.34 15.47
N LEU A 143 35.51 -46.58 16.12
CA LEU A 143 35.36 -45.12 16.29
C LEU A 143 35.25 -44.42 14.91
N SER A 144 36.16 -44.74 14.00
CA SER A 144 36.17 -44.19 12.65
C SER A 144 34.88 -44.50 11.89
N ALA A 145 34.39 -45.76 12.00
CA ALA A 145 33.12 -46.14 11.36
C ALA A 145 31.92 -45.39 11.94
N LYS A 146 31.86 -45.23 13.28
CA LYS A 146 30.79 -44.43 13.94
C LYS A 146 30.85 -42.95 13.55
N GLU A 147 32.00 -42.36 13.55
CA GLU A 147 32.16 -40.95 13.15
C GLU A 147 31.81 -40.72 11.67
N ASN A 148 32.14 -41.66 10.79
CA ASN A 148 31.76 -41.56 9.39
C ASN A 148 30.24 -41.66 9.20
N TYR A 149 29.58 -42.59 9.87
CA TYR A 149 28.10 -42.70 9.90
C TYR A 149 27.46 -41.38 10.37
N LYS A 150 27.93 -40.87 11.49
CA LYS A 150 27.41 -39.64 12.09
C LYS A 150 27.58 -38.45 11.13
N ARG A 151 28.78 -38.25 10.57
CA ARG A 151 29.08 -37.16 9.65
C ARG A 151 28.22 -37.23 8.40
N THR A 152 28.07 -38.44 7.80
CA THR A 152 27.22 -38.58 6.61
C THR A 152 25.74 -38.33 6.94
N ARG A 153 25.25 -38.83 8.06
CA ARG A 153 23.87 -38.55 8.51
C ARG A 153 23.63 -37.06 8.74
N ASP A 154 24.58 -36.39 9.38
CA ASP A 154 24.47 -34.93 9.61
C ASP A 154 24.50 -34.13 8.29
N GLN A 155 25.32 -34.56 7.30
CA GLN A 155 25.31 -33.97 5.96
C GLN A 155 23.96 -34.18 5.27
N LEU A 156 23.42 -35.39 5.25
CA LEU A 156 22.11 -35.65 4.64
C LEU A 156 20.98 -34.88 5.33
N ARG A 157 21.08 -34.63 6.64
CA ARG A 157 20.13 -33.78 7.37
C ARG A 157 20.21 -32.31 6.90
N VAL A 158 21.41 -31.79 6.67
CA VAL A 158 21.61 -30.43 6.11
C VAL A 158 21.03 -30.35 4.70
N ASP A 159 21.28 -31.37 3.87
CA ASP A 159 20.79 -31.40 2.48
C ASP A 159 19.25 -31.45 2.44
N ALA A 160 18.62 -32.28 3.29
CA ALA A 160 17.17 -32.32 3.41
C ALA A 160 16.59 -30.98 3.91
N LYS A 161 17.27 -30.31 4.84
CA LYS A 161 16.84 -29.00 5.33
C LYS A 161 16.94 -27.92 4.27
N ASN A 162 18.01 -27.92 3.47
CA ASN A 162 18.17 -27.00 2.36
C ASN A 162 17.09 -27.22 1.28
N ALA A 163 16.83 -28.47 0.94
CA ALA A 163 15.76 -28.80 -0.02
C ALA A 163 14.37 -28.40 0.51
N GLN A 164 14.10 -28.60 1.81
CA GLN A 164 12.87 -28.13 2.46
C GLN A 164 12.72 -26.61 2.37
N SER A 165 13.80 -25.87 2.63
CA SER A 165 13.78 -24.40 2.56
C SER A 165 13.50 -23.92 1.14
N GLN A 166 14.10 -24.57 0.11
CA GLN A 166 13.84 -24.26 -1.28
C GLN A 166 12.40 -24.57 -1.69
N LEU A 167 11.84 -25.69 -1.24
CA LEU A 167 10.42 -26.03 -1.46
C LEU A 167 9.51 -25.00 -0.81
N THR A 168 9.78 -24.62 0.45
CA THR A 168 8.98 -23.62 1.17
C THR A 168 8.99 -22.27 0.43
N SER A 169 10.15 -21.85 -0.11
CA SER A 169 10.24 -20.65 -0.94
C SER A 169 9.38 -20.76 -2.19
N SER A 170 9.46 -21.89 -2.90
CA SER A 170 8.68 -22.11 -4.12
C SER A 170 7.16 -22.13 -3.85
N VAL A 171 6.72 -22.70 -2.72
CA VAL A 171 5.31 -22.66 -2.27
C VAL A 171 4.87 -21.23 -1.97
N SER A 172 5.72 -20.45 -1.30
CA SER A 172 5.41 -19.04 -1.00
C SER A 172 5.28 -18.22 -2.28
N ASP A 173 6.14 -18.48 -3.26
CA ASP A 173 6.07 -17.84 -4.57
C ASP A 173 4.72 -18.15 -5.27
N LEU A 174 4.21 -19.38 -5.16
CA LEU A 174 2.90 -19.74 -5.71
C LEU A 174 1.74 -18.93 -5.08
N GLY A 175 1.89 -18.46 -3.85
CA GLY A 175 0.92 -17.58 -3.19
C GLY A 175 0.74 -16.24 -3.92
N TYR A 176 1.75 -15.76 -4.62
CA TYR A 176 1.70 -14.51 -5.40
C TYR A 176 0.89 -14.61 -6.70
N PHE A 177 0.59 -15.83 -7.15
CA PHE A 177 -0.21 -16.05 -8.36
C PHE A 177 -1.71 -15.93 -8.13
N THR A 178 -2.15 -15.90 -6.87
CA THR A 178 -3.54 -15.56 -6.52
C THR A 178 -3.57 -14.17 -5.90
N VAL A 179 -3.98 -13.19 -6.71
CA VAL A 179 -4.11 -11.81 -6.27
C VAL A 179 -5.44 -11.64 -5.52
N LYS A 180 -5.37 -11.15 -4.28
CA LYS A 180 -6.51 -11.02 -3.37
C LYS A 180 -6.76 -9.57 -2.99
N SER A 181 -8.00 -9.25 -2.64
CA SER A 181 -8.35 -7.95 -2.09
C SER A 181 -7.70 -7.73 -0.71
N ARG A 182 -7.20 -6.51 -0.48
CA ARG A 182 -6.60 -6.10 0.80
C ARG A 182 -7.57 -5.36 1.72
N MET A 183 -8.79 -5.13 1.25
CA MET A 183 -9.84 -4.49 2.05
C MET A 183 -11.24 -4.91 1.57
N LYS A 184 -12.24 -4.64 2.39
CA LYS A 184 -13.64 -4.63 1.96
C LYS A 184 -13.88 -3.35 1.15
N GLY A 185 -14.52 -3.46 -0.03
CA GLY A 185 -14.76 -2.30 -0.87
C GLY A 185 -15.55 -2.62 -2.14
N LEU A 186 -15.51 -1.68 -3.07
CA LEU A 186 -16.09 -1.78 -4.41
C LEU A 186 -14.96 -1.76 -5.45
N VAL A 187 -15.05 -2.59 -6.45
CA VAL A 187 -14.17 -2.56 -7.63
C VAL A 187 -14.63 -1.42 -8.54
N TYR A 188 -13.80 -0.41 -8.73
CA TYR A 188 -14.12 0.74 -9.57
C TYR A 188 -13.74 0.52 -11.02
N ASP A 189 -12.62 -0.17 -11.23
CA ASP A 189 -12.16 -0.48 -12.59
C ASP A 189 -11.35 -1.77 -12.62
N VAL A 190 -11.33 -2.42 -13.79
CA VAL A 190 -10.55 -3.63 -14.09
C VAL A 190 -9.78 -3.38 -15.38
N TYR A 191 -8.46 -3.41 -15.31
CA TYR A 191 -7.57 -3.02 -16.40
C TYR A 191 -7.05 -4.19 -17.23
N LYS A 192 -7.31 -5.43 -16.80
CA LYS A 192 -6.74 -6.63 -17.40
C LYS A 192 -7.77 -7.73 -17.58
N GLU A 193 -7.71 -8.41 -18.75
CA GLU A 193 -8.62 -9.46 -19.13
C GLU A 193 -8.00 -10.86 -19.02
N ILE A 194 -8.86 -11.90 -19.00
CA ILE A 194 -8.42 -13.30 -19.05
C ILE A 194 -7.65 -13.54 -20.35
N GLY A 195 -6.49 -14.22 -20.24
CA GLY A 195 -5.58 -14.50 -21.34
C GLY A 195 -4.49 -13.45 -21.55
N GLU A 196 -4.60 -12.27 -20.94
CA GLU A 196 -3.54 -11.27 -21.02
C GLU A 196 -2.30 -11.67 -20.24
N ALA A 197 -1.12 -11.38 -20.82
CA ALA A 197 0.16 -11.45 -20.15
C ALA A 197 0.31 -10.25 -19.19
N VAL A 198 0.75 -10.53 -17.97
CA VAL A 198 1.02 -9.52 -16.95
C VAL A 198 2.42 -9.69 -16.39
N ARG A 199 3.01 -8.56 -15.99
CA ARG A 199 4.29 -8.51 -15.28
C ARG A 199 4.05 -8.07 -13.84
N LYS A 200 4.97 -8.40 -12.97
CA LYS A 200 4.99 -7.89 -11.61
C LYS A 200 4.90 -6.36 -11.62
N ASN A 201 4.00 -5.81 -10.79
CA ASN A 201 3.64 -4.40 -10.70
C ASN A 201 2.74 -3.85 -11.83
N ASP A 202 2.23 -4.68 -12.74
CA ASP A 202 1.14 -4.24 -13.61
C ASP A 202 -0.13 -4.01 -12.79
N VAL A 203 -0.85 -2.93 -13.11
CA VAL A 203 -2.14 -2.63 -12.47
C VAL A 203 -3.20 -3.56 -13.04
N LEU A 204 -3.92 -4.27 -12.17
CA LEU A 204 -4.99 -5.20 -12.54
C LEU A 204 -6.37 -4.61 -12.33
N ALA A 205 -6.57 -3.91 -11.22
CA ALA A 205 -7.87 -3.32 -10.85
C ALA A 205 -7.68 -2.12 -9.91
N MET A 206 -8.75 -1.37 -9.70
CA MET A 206 -8.84 -0.31 -8.72
C MET A 206 -9.98 -0.59 -7.75
N ILE A 207 -9.67 -0.59 -6.44
CA ILE A 207 -10.61 -0.86 -5.36
C ILE A 207 -10.59 0.29 -4.37
N GLY A 208 -11.75 0.66 -3.85
CA GLY A 208 -11.87 1.70 -2.84
C GLY A 208 -13.11 1.49 -1.97
N ASN A 209 -13.26 2.32 -0.94
CA ASN A 209 -14.42 2.25 -0.07
C ASN A 209 -15.69 2.71 -0.83
N GLY A 210 -16.65 1.80 -0.98
CA GLY A 210 -17.90 2.10 -1.68
C GLY A 210 -18.82 3.06 -0.93
N ASP A 211 -18.77 3.01 0.40
CA ASP A 211 -19.72 3.71 1.29
C ASP A 211 -19.26 5.13 1.63
N HIS A 212 -17.94 5.40 1.59
CA HIS A 212 -17.36 6.69 1.96
C HIS A 212 -16.59 7.31 0.81
N LYS A 213 -17.08 8.43 0.32
CA LYS A 213 -16.43 9.27 -0.69
C LYS A 213 -16.00 10.59 -0.08
N ILE A 214 -14.87 11.08 -0.54
CA ILE A 214 -14.29 12.36 -0.15
C ILE A 214 -14.09 13.24 -1.37
N LEU A 215 -13.98 14.54 -1.13
CA LEU A 215 -13.56 15.51 -2.13
C LEU A 215 -12.04 15.64 -2.10
N GLN A 216 -11.43 15.58 -3.25
CA GLN A 216 -10.03 15.88 -3.45
C GLN A 216 -9.93 17.12 -4.34
N LEU A 217 -9.59 18.25 -3.71
CA LEU A 217 -9.62 19.58 -4.31
C LEU A 217 -8.20 20.07 -4.54
N ASN A 218 -8.01 20.81 -5.63
CA ASN A 218 -6.80 21.54 -5.94
C ASN A 218 -7.03 23.02 -5.69
N VAL A 219 -6.27 23.59 -4.76
CA VAL A 219 -6.32 25.01 -4.38
C VAL A 219 -5.05 25.68 -4.86
N ASP A 220 -5.21 26.83 -5.54
CA ASP A 220 -4.08 27.63 -6.04
C ASP A 220 -3.13 28.06 -4.92
N GLN A 221 -1.83 28.12 -5.23
CA GLN A 221 -0.80 28.54 -4.26
C GLN A 221 -1.02 29.93 -3.67
N GLN A 222 -1.67 30.84 -4.40
CA GLN A 222 -1.94 32.20 -3.92
C GLN A 222 -3.02 32.26 -2.85
N ASP A 223 -3.88 31.22 -2.80
CA ASP A 223 -5.04 31.19 -1.92
C ASP A 223 -4.92 30.19 -0.76
N ILE A 224 -3.95 29.28 -0.80
CA ILE A 224 -3.82 28.18 0.19
C ILE A 224 -3.66 28.70 1.62
N GLU A 225 -2.97 29.83 1.82
CA GLU A 225 -2.76 30.43 3.15
C GLU A 225 -4.08 30.85 3.82
N LYS A 226 -5.11 31.13 3.01
CA LYS A 226 -6.45 31.51 3.49
C LYS A 226 -7.30 30.31 3.90
N VAL A 227 -6.93 29.09 3.41
CA VAL A 227 -7.68 27.86 3.64
C VAL A 227 -7.28 27.24 4.97
N LYS A 228 -8.28 26.85 5.78
CA LYS A 228 -8.09 26.23 7.09
C LYS A 228 -8.99 24.99 7.26
N ILE A 229 -8.53 24.02 8.03
CA ILE A 229 -9.31 22.84 8.38
C ILE A 229 -10.60 23.28 9.10
N GLY A 230 -11.73 22.64 8.76
CA GLY A 230 -13.05 22.92 9.33
C GLY A 230 -13.85 23.98 8.57
N GLN A 231 -13.28 24.70 7.61
CA GLN A 231 -14.02 25.65 6.78
C GLN A 231 -15.09 24.94 5.96
N ALA A 232 -16.26 25.59 5.85
CA ALA A 232 -17.37 25.10 5.05
C ALA A 232 -17.08 25.29 3.55
N ILE A 233 -17.54 24.30 2.76
CA ILE A 233 -17.39 24.29 1.31
C ILE A 233 -18.77 24.13 0.68
N ILE A 234 -19.01 24.90 -0.35
CA ILE A 234 -20.14 24.73 -1.25
C ILE A 234 -19.63 24.06 -2.51
N VAL A 235 -20.19 22.89 -2.82
CA VAL A 235 -19.73 22.02 -3.90
C VAL A 235 -20.81 21.88 -4.95
N LYS A 236 -20.43 22.05 -6.22
CA LYS A 236 -21.22 21.68 -7.39
C LYS A 236 -20.54 20.52 -8.08
N ILE A 237 -21.32 19.50 -8.42
CA ILE A 237 -20.83 18.29 -9.09
C ILE A 237 -21.35 18.32 -10.53
N ASP A 238 -20.45 18.22 -11.51
CA ASP A 238 -20.82 18.32 -12.93
C ASP A 238 -21.78 17.20 -13.38
N ALA A 239 -21.65 16.01 -12.78
CA ALA A 239 -22.51 14.86 -13.09
C ALA A 239 -23.95 14.98 -12.52
N THR A 240 -24.22 15.94 -11.62
CA THR A 240 -25.54 16.13 -11.00
C THR A 240 -26.02 17.55 -11.27
N ALA A 241 -26.89 17.70 -12.28
CA ALA A 241 -27.42 19.03 -12.65
C ALA A 241 -27.99 19.78 -11.42
N ASP A 242 -27.47 20.99 -11.18
CA ASP A 242 -27.96 22.01 -10.24
C ASP A 242 -28.03 21.65 -8.73
N ASN A 243 -27.58 20.46 -8.30
CA ASN A 243 -27.53 20.12 -6.90
C ASN A 243 -26.31 20.74 -6.22
N ILE A 244 -26.55 21.43 -5.14
CA ILE A 244 -25.50 22.02 -4.28
C ILE A 244 -25.30 21.12 -3.07
N TYR A 245 -24.07 20.72 -2.85
CA TYR A 245 -23.66 19.89 -1.72
C TYR A 245 -22.84 20.72 -0.74
N LYS A 246 -22.88 20.33 0.53
CA LYS A 246 -22.09 20.95 1.60
C LYS A 246 -21.01 19.98 2.07
N ALA A 247 -19.84 20.54 2.27
CA ALA A 247 -18.69 19.78 2.78
C ALA A 247 -17.85 20.66 3.73
N LYS A 248 -16.87 20.06 4.35
CA LYS A 248 -15.88 20.75 5.20
C LYS A 248 -14.48 20.29 4.88
N VAL A 249 -13.54 21.24 4.91
CA VAL A 249 -12.11 20.93 4.80
C VAL A 249 -11.71 20.01 5.93
N SER A 250 -11.25 18.82 5.61
CA SER A 250 -10.80 17.80 6.56
C SER A 250 -9.28 17.73 6.67
N LYS A 251 -8.56 17.97 5.55
CA LYS A 251 -7.11 17.87 5.52
C LYS A 251 -6.50 18.77 4.43
N ILE A 252 -5.34 19.34 4.73
CA ILE A 252 -4.54 20.13 3.78
C ILE A 252 -3.18 19.43 3.66
N TYR A 253 -2.77 19.12 2.43
CA TYR A 253 -1.47 18.53 2.15
C TYR A 253 -0.41 19.61 2.00
N PRO A 254 0.73 19.52 2.70
CA PRO A 254 1.75 20.57 2.69
C PRO A 254 2.62 20.58 1.43
N LEU A 255 2.50 19.58 0.57
CA LEU A 255 3.28 19.46 -0.66
C LEU A 255 2.52 20.05 -1.85
N MET A 256 3.12 21.03 -2.51
CA MET A 256 2.61 21.64 -3.73
C MET A 256 2.86 20.71 -4.93
N ASN A 257 1.86 20.56 -5.77
CA ASN A 257 2.02 19.96 -7.09
C ASN A 257 2.63 21.01 -8.03
N GLN A 258 3.84 20.74 -8.51
CA GLN A 258 4.59 21.69 -9.35
C GLN A 258 4.01 21.86 -10.76
N ASN A 259 3.24 20.88 -11.26
CA ASN A 259 2.71 20.92 -12.63
C ASN A 259 1.58 21.95 -12.78
N ASP A 260 0.73 22.08 -11.78
CA ASP A 260 -0.44 22.96 -11.78
C ASP A 260 -0.38 24.03 -10.68
N GLN A 261 0.73 24.12 -9.96
CA GLN A 261 0.99 25.10 -8.88
C GLN A 261 -0.12 25.11 -7.82
N SER A 262 -0.67 23.94 -7.51
CA SER A 262 -1.77 23.79 -6.57
C SER A 262 -1.38 22.97 -5.33
N PHE A 263 -2.14 23.16 -4.26
CA PHE A 263 -2.10 22.33 -3.08
C PHE A 263 -3.32 21.44 -3.02
N LYS A 264 -3.10 20.18 -2.68
CA LYS A 264 -4.16 19.20 -2.47
C LYS A 264 -4.86 19.45 -1.14
N VAL A 265 -6.18 19.57 -1.18
CA VAL A 265 -7.05 19.71 0.00
C VAL A 265 -8.09 18.61 -0.05
N GLU A 266 -8.25 17.88 1.04
CA GLU A 266 -9.35 16.92 1.20
C GLU A 266 -10.49 17.55 1.98
N ALA A 267 -11.70 17.17 1.60
CA ALA A 267 -12.90 17.58 2.32
C ALA A 267 -13.88 16.43 2.43
N GLU A 268 -14.62 16.42 3.53
CA GLU A 268 -15.67 15.45 3.82
C GLU A 268 -17.03 16.12 3.65
N PHE A 269 -18.00 15.39 3.10
CA PHE A 269 -19.36 15.87 2.99
C PHE A 269 -20.04 15.96 4.38
N ASP A 270 -20.86 16.97 4.59
CA ASP A 270 -21.60 17.16 5.85
C ASP A 270 -22.66 16.08 6.09
N SER A 271 -23.07 15.37 5.04
CA SER A 271 -24.08 14.31 5.07
C SER A 271 -23.62 13.14 4.21
N THR A 272 -24.12 11.95 4.52
CA THR A 272 -23.87 10.76 3.68
C THR A 272 -24.66 10.88 2.40
N TYR A 273 -24.00 11.23 1.31
CA TYR A 273 -24.55 11.23 -0.02
C TYR A 273 -24.15 9.95 -0.75
N GLN A 274 -25.10 9.32 -1.41
CA GLN A 274 -24.81 8.18 -2.27
C GLN A 274 -24.50 8.68 -3.67
N PHE A 275 -23.22 8.79 -4.00
CA PHE A 275 -22.78 9.12 -5.35
C PHE A 275 -22.58 7.82 -6.13
N GLN A 276 -23.27 7.71 -7.24
CA GLN A 276 -23.20 6.53 -8.09
C GLN A 276 -21.85 6.43 -8.81
N PHE A 277 -21.24 7.57 -9.16
CA PHE A 277 -20.00 7.63 -9.91
C PHE A 277 -18.87 8.19 -9.05
N SER A 278 -17.66 7.69 -9.24
CA SER A 278 -16.43 8.21 -8.67
C SER A 278 -15.59 8.89 -9.74
N HIS A 279 -14.62 9.69 -9.32
CA HIS A 279 -13.79 10.52 -10.21
C HIS A 279 -14.58 11.55 -11.03
N SER A 280 -15.83 11.87 -10.63
CA SER A 280 -16.58 12.97 -11.21
C SER A 280 -15.95 14.29 -10.83
N SER A 281 -15.86 15.22 -11.81
CA SER A 281 -15.34 16.56 -11.60
C SER A 281 -16.26 17.37 -10.70
N VAL A 282 -15.65 18.22 -9.88
CA VAL A 282 -16.36 19.13 -8.99
C VAL A 282 -15.78 20.53 -9.03
N GLU A 283 -16.66 21.51 -8.88
CA GLU A 283 -16.32 22.88 -8.56
C GLU A 283 -16.66 23.16 -7.09
N ALA A 284 -15.74 23.74 -6.36
CA ALA A 284 -15.89 23.98 -4.94
C ALA A 284 -15.55 25.42 -4.58
N ASN A 285 -16.36 26.00 -3.70
CA ASN A 285 -16.12 27.30 -3.12
C ASN A 285 -15.88 27.15 -1.61
N ILE A 286 -14.63 27.27 -1.17
CA ILE A 286 -14.22 27.18 0.23
C ILE A 286 -14.49 28.53 0.89
N ILE A 287 -15.38 28.58 1.87
CA ILE A 287 -15.77 29.81 2.54
C ILE A 287 -14.66 30.21 3.51
N ILE A 288 -13.96 31.29 3.21
CA ILE A 288 -12.88 31.80 4.06
C ILE A 288 -13.36 32.87 5.03
N ASN A 289 -14.31 33.71 4.60
CA ASN A 289 -14.92 34.74 5.45
C ASN A 289 -16.42 34.84 5.16
N LYS A 290 -17.21 35.05 6.19
CA LYS A 290 -18.64 35.37 6.09
C LYS A 290 -18.99 36.49 7.05
N LYS A 291 -19.72 37.49 6.57
CA LYS A 291 -20.21 38.57 7.37
C LYS A 291 -21.68 38.85 7.08
N ASP A 292 -22.49 38.81 8.11
CA ASP A 292 -23.89 39.17 7.99
C ASP A 292 -24.06 40.69 8.16
N ASN A 293 -25.06 41.25 7.44
CA ASN A 293 -25.40 42.69 7.52
C ASN A 293 -24.27 43.66 7.10
N ALA A 294 -23.43 43.29 6.15
CA ALA A 294 -22.38 44.11 5.56
C ALA A 294 -23.02 45.22 4.67
N LEU A 295 -22.43 46.39 4.65
CA LEU A 295 -22.80 47.46 3.71
C LEU A 295 -22.11 47.19 2.38
N LEU A 296 -22.87 46.83 1.35
CA LEU A 296 -22.39 46.34 0.07
C LEU A 296 -22.68 47.36 -1.05
N ILE A 297 -21.70 47.42 -1.95
CA ILE A 297 -21.86 48.12 -3.22
C ILE A 297 -21.39 47.18 -4.35
N PRO A 298 -21.93 47.28 -5.57
CA PRO A 298 -21.42 46.54 -6.73
C PRO A 298 -19.97 46.86 -7.02
N VAL A 299 -19.20 45.88 -7.46
CA VAL A 299 -17.76 46.05 -7.79
C VAL A 299 -17.57 47.02 -8.96
N ASP A 300 -18.48 47.02 -9.92
CA ASP A 300 -18.43 47.79 -11.17
C ASP A 300 -18.60 49.33 -10.99
N ILE A 301 -19.01 49.77 -9.79
CA ILE A 301 -19.07 51.22 -9.50
C ILE A 301 -17.78 51.79 -8.89
N ILE A 302 -16.83 50.95 -8.55
CA ILE A 302 -15.57 51.35 -7.95
C ILE A 302 -14.63 51.80 -9.07
N GLN A 303 -14.10 53.01 -8.93
CA GLN A 303 -13.11 53.61 -9.82
C GLN A 303 -11.70 53.38 -9.27
N ASP A 304 -10.70 53.78 -10.06
CA ASP A 304 -9.30 53.77 -9.66
C ASP A 304 -9.09 54.41 -8.29
N ASN A 305 -8.12 53.92 -7.52
CA ASN A 305 -7.83 54.40 -6.15
C ASN A 305 -8.95 54.19 -5.13
N ASN A 306 -9.79 53.15 -5.30
CA ASN A 306 -10.92 52.84 -4.39
C ASN A 306 -11.89 54.05 -4.22
N GLN A 307 -12.17 54.76 -5.27
CA GLN A 307 -13.10 55.89 -5.26
C GLN A 307 -14.47 55.48 -5.80
N VAL A 308 -15.50 56.02 -5.23
CA VAL A 308 -16.90 55.96 -5.72
C VAL A 308 -17.45 57.32 -5.91
N GLN A 309 -18.35 57.50 -6.88
CA GLN A 309 -18.99 58.78 -7.17
C GLN A 309 -20.33 58.84 -6.44
N VAL A 310 -20.45 59.80 -5.53
CA VAL A 310 -21.69 60.09 -4.84
C VAL A 310 -22.53 61.07 -5.67
N LYS A 311 -23.85 61.04 -5.54
CA LYS A 311 -24.79 61.93 -6.19
C LYS A 311 -24.33 63.39 -6.05
N GLY A 312 -24.25 64.06 -7.21
CA GLY A 312 -23.73 65.42 -7.27
C GLY A 312 -22.26 65.50 -7.75
N GLY A 313 -21.66 64.42 -8.11
CA GLY A 313 -20.34 64.39 -8.78
C GLY A 313 -19.13 64.33 -7.86
N ALA A 314 -19.32 64.36 -6.54
CA ALA A 314 -18.23 64.24 -5.59
C ALA A 314 -17.65 62.82 -5.58
N LYS A 315 -16.33 62.70 -5.67
CA LYS A 315 -15.61 61.42 -5.50
C LYS A 315 -15.23 61.23 -4.05
N THR A 316 -15.58 60.09 -3.50
CA THR A 316 -15.28 59.73 -2.11
C THR A 316 -14.42 58.46 -2.13
N THR A 317 -13.32 58.48 -1.39
CA THR A 317 -12.49 57.28 -1.21
C THR A 317 -13.14 56.39 -0.17
N ILE A 318 -13.23 55.11 -0.50
CA ILE A 318 -13.82 54.12 0.40
C ILE A 318 -12.74 53.20 0.94
N LYS A 319 -12.95 52.70 2.16
CA LYS A 319 -12.18 51.63 2.74
C LYS A 319 -12.96 50.32 2.57
N LYS A 320 -12.48 49.48 1.66
CA LYS A 320 -13.10 48.19 1.35
C LYS A 320 -12.55 47.07 2.22
N TRP A 321 -13.34 46.05 2.42
CA TRP A 321 -12.94 44.83 3.16
C TRP A 321 -13.27 43.59 2.36
N LEU A 322 -14.34 42.87 2.65
CA LEU A 322 -14.72 41.65 1.95
C LEU A 322 -15.22 41.96 0.53
N GLN A 323 -14.81 41.13 -0.40
CA GLN A 323 -15.22 41.24 -1.80
C GLN A 323 -15.55 39.87 -2.38
N ASN A 324 -16.61 39.81 -3.19
CA ASN A 324 -16.90 38.71 -4.07
C ASN A 324 -17.00 39.20 -5.53
N LEU A 325 -17.48 38.34 -6.45
CA LEU A 325 -17.58 38.68 -7.85
C LEU A 325 -18.51 39.88 -8.17
N GLU A 326 -19.55 40.10 -7.34
CA GLU A 326 -20.58 41.06 -7.58
C GLU A 326 -20.48 42.30 -6.67
N TYR A 327 -20.12 42.08 -5.41
CA TYR A 327 -20.20 43.07 -4.34
C TYR A 327 -18.91 43.22 -3.57
N VAL A 328 -18.72 44.42 -3.04
CA VAL A 328 -17.65 44.78 -2.12
C VAL A 328 -18.27 45.34 -0.84
N GLU A 329 -17.76 44.96 0.31
CA GLU A 329 -18.09 45.59 1.59
C GLU A 329 -17.34 46.87 1.77
N VAL A 330 -18.07 47.91 2.18
CA VAL A 330 -17.50 49.20 2.54
C VAL A 330 -17.58 49.41 4.05
N LEU A 331 -16.38 49.63 4.64
CA LEU A 331 -16.26 49.89 6.08
C LEU A 331 -16.40 51.39 6.38
N GLU A 332 -15.81 52.25 5.55
CA GLU A 332 -15.75 53.70 5.72
C GLU A 332 -15.86 54.43 4.39
N GLY A 333 -16.37 55.65 4.43
CA GLY A 333 -16.44 56.54 3.26
C GLY A 333 -17.84 56.81 2.73
N ILE A 334 -18.81 55.90 2.94
CA ILE A 334 -20.20 56.08 2.50
C ILE A 334 -21.18 55.57 3.57
N LYS A 335 -22.41 56.03 3.49
CA LYS A 335 -23.54 55.60 4.35
C LYS A 335 -24.59 54.84 3.53
N ALA A 336 -25.40 54.03 4.19
CA ALA A 336 -26.49 53.30 3.54
C ALA A 336 -27.54 54.18 2.87
N SER A 337 -27.62 55.48 3.27
CA SER A 337 -28.52 56.47 2.69
C SER A 337 -28.01 57.11 1.41
N ASP A 338 -26.72 56.97 1.10
CA ASP A 338 -26.09 57.70 0.01
C ASP A 338 -26.53 57.12 -1.35
N GLU A 339 -26.69 57.98 -2.37
CA GLU A 339 -26.94 57.57 -3.74
C GLU A 339 -25.61 57.60 -4.50
N LEU A 340 -25.20 56.46 -5.06
CA LEU A 340 -23.98 56.34 -5.84
C LEU A 340 -24.29 56.32 -7.33
N GLU A 341 -23.37 56.83 -8.14
CA GLU A 341 -23.50 56.91 -9.59
C GLU A 341 -22.48 56.03 -10.28
N TYR A 342 -22.91 55.31 -11.31
CA TYR A 342 -21.99 54.51 -12.13
C TYR A 342 -21.02 55.44 -12.86
N PRO A 343 -19.74 55.07 -13.02
CA PRO A 343 -18.78 55.82 -13.82
C PRO A 343 -19.30 55.96 -15.25
N LYS A 344 -19.16 57.13 -15.81
CA LYS A 344 -19.49 57.31 -17.22
C LYS A 344 -18.49 56.51 -18.04
N ILE A 345 -18.99 55.50 -18.76
CA ILE A 345 -18.19 54.76 -19.74
C ILE A 345 -17.75 55.80 -20.78
N LYS A 346 -16.42 55.96 -20.91
CA LYS A 346 -15.82 56.78 -21.96
C LYS A 346 -15.92 56.10 -23.31
#